data_d0958dff91a879576f5adcb25e3741ba
#
_entry.id   d0958dff91a879576f5adcb25e3741ba
#
_cell.length_a   1.000
_cell.length_b   1.000
_cell.length_c   1.000
_cell.angle_alpha   90.00
_cell.angle_beta   90.00
_cell.angle_gamma   90.00
#
_symmetry.space_group_name_H-M   'P 1'
#
loop_
_entity.id
_entity.type
_entity.pdbx_description
1 polymer ?
#
loop_
_entity_poly.entity_id
_entity_poly.type
_entity_poly.pdbx_seq_one_letter_code
_entity_poly.pdbx_strand_id
1 'polypeptide(L)'
;MNTGVTDQSENQARRRKPSAAKSWLKAIELTSRIEADPRRLFADMVEDWSERQPDRPGLISETETFSYRTLAGRMNRYARWALSAGIEAGDTVCLLMPSRPDYIAAWLGITRVGGVAALINTKLVGLSLSHCINVADADHIIVADDLRAVFETALPHLTHTPKIWVHGGGREQSSREADIDAALERIDGSKLTPAERRDVTIDDRALLIYTSGTTGLPKAASISHRRVLNWGGWFAGLTDASREDRLYNCLPLFHSVGGIVAPCSMLFAGASVVLSDKFSVGRFWHDIVRWECTLFQYIGELCRYLLNAPPSEYEGKHQLRLACGNGLRGDIWEAFQARFAIPQILEFYAATEGNFSLYNVEGRPGAIGRIPPMLAHRFPAAIIRIDTELGIPVRAGDGLCISCARGEVGEAVGRIGSADGGGGRFEGYTDAAATEKKILRDVLAKGDAWFRTGDLMKLDEGGYFHFIDRVGDTFRWKGENVATSEVTQAVVDCPGVVDATTYGVEIPGTDGRAGMVAVVVDDGFDLGALQHHLSSRLPAYACPVVVRICAMLATTETFKQKKQDLMREGFDPRLVKEPIFFKDPNSDSYLPVDAGIYARILDGSIRF
;
A
#
# COMPACT_ATOMS: atom_id res chain seq x y z
N MET A 1 32.95 -8.43 -38.69
CA MET A 1 32.36 -9.40 -37.76
C MET A 1 32.91 -9.07 -36.36
N ASN A 2 32.35 -8.13 -35.64
CA ASN A 2 32.71 -7.90 -34.22
C ASN A 2 31.73 -6.94 -33.52
N THR A 3 30.42 -7.14 -33.68
CA THR A 3 29.39 -6.30 -33.05
C THR A 3 28.50 -7.06 -32.06
N GLY A 4 28.72 -8.35 -31.85
CA GLY A 4 27.89 -9.18 -30.99
C GLY A 4 28.37 -9.39 -29.54
N VAL A 5 29.64 -9.09 -29.25
CA VAL A 5 30.26 -9.39 -27.94
C VAL A 5 30.12 -8.23 -26.95
N THR A 6 30.05 -7.00 -27.41
CA THR A 6 29.88 -5.80 -26.57
C THR A 6 28.47 -5.69 -25.98
N ASP A 7 27.44 -6.12 -26.71
CA ASP A 7 26.03 -6.00 -26.26
C ASP A 7 25.67 -7.01 -25.16
N GLN A 8 26.26 -8.22 -25.21
CA GLN A 8 26.04 -9.23 -24.15
C GLN A 8 26.77 -8.92 -22.85
N SER A 9 27.95 -8.27 -22.90
CA SER A 9 28.68 -7.88 -21.69
C SER A 9 28.08 -6.66 -21.00
N GLU A 10 27.57 -5.69 -21.75
CA GLU A 10 26.81 -4.56 -21.19
C GLU A 10 25.46 -5.00 -20.60
N ASN A 11 24.76 -5.95 -21.21
CA ASN A 11 23.54 -6.53 -20.70
C ASN A 11 23.77 -7.40 -19.45
N GLN A 12 24.91 -8.10 -19.34
CA GLN A 12 25.31 -8.81 -18.12
C GLN A 12 25.77 -7.87 -17.01
N ALA A 13 26.40 -6.73 -17.33
CA ALA A 13 26.78 -5.71 -16.35
C ALA A 13 25.53 -5.01 -15.73
N ARG A 14 24.47 -4.81 -16.51
CA ARG A 14 23.17 -4.29 -16.02
C ARG A 14 22.43 -5.26 -15.11
N ARG A 15 22.68 -6.56 -15.20
CA ARG A 15 22.06 -7.63 -14.38
C ARG A 15 22.76 -7.88 -13.05
N ARG A 16 23.86 -7.19 -12.73
CA ARG A 16 24.55 -7.38 -11.45
C ARG A 16 23.74 -6.74 -10.33
N LYS A 17 23.27 -7.56 -9.38
CA LYS A 17 22.65 -7.13 -8.13
C LYS A 17 23.60 -6.15 -7.40
N PRO A 18 23.20 -4.89 -7.13
CA PRO A 18 24.03 -4.00 -6.34
C PRO A 18 24.18 -4.58 -4.93
N SER A 19 25.30 -4.32 -4.26
CA SER A 19 25.44 -4.72 -2.88
C SER A 19 24.44 -3.95 -2.00
N ALA A 20 23.83 -4.62 -1.04
CA ALA A 20 22.88 -3.97 -0.12
C ALA A 20 23.48 -2.72 0.55
N ALA A 21 24.78 -2.78 0.93
CA ALA A 21 25.49 -1.65 1.50
C ALA A 21 25.52 -0.43 0.55
N LYS A 22 25.76 -0.64 -0.75
CA LYS A 22 25.76 0.43 -1.75
C LYS A 22 24.37 1.08 -1.86
N SER A 23 23.30 0.26 -1.90
CA SER A 23 21.92 0.77 -1.95
C SER A 23 21.58 1.60 -0.72
N TRP A 24 21.92 1.13 0.47
CA TRP A 24 21.73 1.89 1.71
C TRP A 24 22.48 3.21 1.71
N LEU A 25 23.77 3.22 1.32
CA LEU A 25 24.58 4.44 1.27
C LEU A 25 24.02 5.44 0.28
N LYS A 26 23.58 4.98 -0.91
CA LYS A 26 22.97 5.86 -1.92
C LYS A 26 21.65 6.48 -1.41
N ALA A 27 20.81 5.70 -0.72
CA ALA A 27 19.58 6.20 -0.12
C ALA A 27 19.85 7.28 0.95
N ILE A 28 20.86 7.06 1.80
CA ILE A 28 21.30 8.04 2.79
C ILE A 28 21.82 9.31 2.11
N GLU A 29 22.68 9.18 1.11
CA GLU A 29 23.25 10.32 0.39
C GLU A 29 22.15 11.17 -0.27
N LEU A 30 21.21 10.55 -0.97
CA LEU A 30 20.13 11.25 -1.66
C LEU A 30 19.19 11.98 -0.69
N THR A 31 18.96 11.43 0.50
CA THR A 31 18.04 12.04 1.47
C THR A 31 18.72 12.99 2.46
N SER A 32 20.05 12.92 2.65
CA SER A 32 20.77 13.77 3.59
C SER A 32 20.72 15.27 3.26
N ARG A 33 20.47 15.63 2.01
CA ARG A 33 20.44 17.01 1.53
C ARG A 33 19.08 17.68 1.64
N ILE A 34 18.01 16.91 1.97
CA ILE A 34 16.64 17.46 2.02
C ILE A 34 16.52 18.51 3.12
N GLU A 35 17.13 18.28 4.27
CA GLU A 35 17.12 19.21 5.41
C GLU A 35 17.96 20.50 5.16
N ALA A 36 18.94 20.41 4.26
CA ALA A 36 19.84 21.53 3.99
C ALA A 36 19.17 22.67 3.18
N ASP A 37 18.09 22.36 2.45
CA ASP A 37 17.32 23.33 1.69
C ASP A 37 15.82 23.12 1.93
N PRO A 38 15.27 23.64 3.02
CA PRO A 38 13.87 23.39 3.39
C PRO A 38 12.84 23.99 2.42
N ARG A 39 13.24 24.87 1.50
CA ARG A 39 12.34 25.45 0.49
C ARG A 39 12.36 24.71 -0.84
N ARG A 40 13.26 23.74 -0.99
CA ARG A 40 13.35 22.91 -2.19
C ARG A 40 12.30 21.79 -2.13
N LEU A 41 11.31 21.87 -2.99
CA LEU A 41 10.21 20.91 -3.07
C LEU A 41 10.46 19.87 -4.18
N PHE A 42 9.64 18.83 -4.21
CA PHE A 42 9.72 17.81 -5.26
C PHE A 42 9.48 18.40 -6.66
N ALA A 43 8.61 19.39 -6.77
CA ALA A 43 8.36 20.15 -7.99
C ALA A 43 9.62 20.82 -8.57
N ASP A 44 10.53 21.30 -7.72
CA ASP A 44 11.79 21.91 -8.17
C ASP A 44 12.74 20.87 -8.78
N MET A 45 12.67 19.62 -8.35
CA MET A 45 13.43 18.53 -8.98
C MET A 45 12.92 18.22 -10.39
N VAL A 46 11.61 18.27 -10.61
CA VAL A 46 11.01 18.10 -11.94
C VAL A 46 11.45 19.25 -12.86
N GLU A 47 11.50 20.49 -12.34
CA GLU A 47 12.05 21.65 -13.07
C GLU A 47 13.50 21.42 -13.48
N ASP A 48 14.36 21.01 -12.54
CA ASP A 48 15.76 20.74 -12.83
C ASP A 48 15.96 19.69 -13.93
N TRP A 49 15.12 18.64 -13.93
CA TRP A 49 15.15 17.64 -14.98
C TRP A 49 14.62 18.18 -16.31
N SER A 50 13.63 19.07 -16.28
CA SER A 50 13.13 19.72 -17.50
C SER A 50 14.17 20.61 -18.17
N GLU A 51 15.10 21.18 -17.39
CA GLU A 51 16.23 21.95 -17.91
C GLU A 51 17.36 21.05 -18.44
N ARG A 52 17.66 19.95 -17.73
CA ARG A 52 18.78 19.04 -18.06
C ARG A 52 18.49 18.05 -19.17
N GLN A 53 17.27 17.56 -19.26
CA GLN A 53 16.84 16.54 -20.23
C GLN A 53 15.38 16.75 -20.65
N PRO A 54 15.06 17.88 -21.29
CA PRO A 54 13.70 18.33 -21.55
C PRO A 54 12.83 17.33 -22.30
N ASP A 55 13.39 16.66 -23.29
CA ASP A 55 12.65 15.80 -24.21
C ASP A 55 12.59 14.34 -23.78
N ARG A 56 13.25 14.00 -22.66
CA ARG A 56 13.18 12.64 -22.11
C ARG A 56 11.80 12.38 -21.52
N PRO A 57 11.16 11.21 -21.81
CA PRO A 57 9.92 10.82 -21.17
C PRO A 57 10.05 10.74 -19.64
N GLY A 58 9.18 11.42 -18.91
CA GLY A 58 9.06 11.31 -17.45
C GLY A 58 7.88 10.41 -17.07
N LEU A 59 6.71 10.67 -17.65
CA LEU A 59 5.47 9.92 -17.42
C LEU A 59 4.93 9.41 -18.76
N ILE A 60 4.57 8.15 -18.80
CA ILE A 60 4.08 7.45 -20.01
C ILE A 60 2.78 6.76 -19.64
N SER A 61 1.75 6.90 -20.46
CA SER A 61 0.52 6.11 -20.38
C SER A 61 0.18 5.53 -21.74
N GLU A 62 -0.91 4.79 -21.84
CA GLU A 62 -1.39 4.22 -23.12
C GLU A 62 -1.74 5.33 -24.12
N THR A 63 -2.27 6.45 -23.64
CA THR A 63 -2.83 7.52 -24.47
C THR A 63 -1.90 8.73 -24.64
N GLU A 64 -0.97 8.93 -23.72
CA GLU A 64 -0.14 10.15 -23.71
C GLU A 64 1.23 9.93 -23.06
N THR A 65 2.17 10.75 -23.46
CA THR A 65 3.53 10.77 -22.87
C THR A 65 3.91 12.21 -22.53
N PHE A 66 4.24 12.42 -21.25
CA PHE A 66 4.82 13.68 -20.80
C PHE A 66 6.35 13.56 -20.74
N SER A 67 7.04 14.31 -21.58
CA SER A 67 8.46 14.57 -21.36
C SER A 67 8.66 15.41 -20.09
N TYR A 68 9.88 15.52 -19.59
CA TYR A 68 10.15 16.40 -18.44
C TYR A 68 9.76 17.85 -18.70
N ARG A 69 9.96 18.36 -19.93
CA ARG A 69 9.47 19.68 -20.37
C ARG A 69 7.94 19.76 -20.28
N THR A 70 7.24 18.77 -20.81
CA THR A 70 5.77 18.74 -20.79
C THR A 70 5.24 18.65 -19.37
N LEU A 71 5.85 17.79 -18.54
CA LEU A 71 5.46 17.61 -17.14
C LEU A 71 5.66 18.91 -16.35
N ALA A 72 6.83 19.56 -16.45
CA ALA A 72 7.08 20.84 -15.80
C ALA A 72 6.13 21.93 -16.27
N GLY A 73 5.89 22.03 -17.59
CA GLY A 73 4.94 23.00 -18.15
C GLY A 73 3.52 22.77 -17.64
N ARG A 74 3.06 21.51 -17.59
CA ARG A 74 1.71 21.18 -17.11
C ARG A 74 1.59 21.44 -15.59
N MET A 75 2.59 21.06 -14.82
CA MET A 75 2.69 21.37 -13.38
C MET A 75 2.62 22.88 -13.13
N ASN A 76 3.35 23.70 -13.88
CA ASN A 76 3.34 25.15 -13.73
C ASN A 76 1.98 25.77 -14.07
N ARG A 77 1.28 25.24 -15.07
CA ARG A 77 -0.09 25.64 -15.37
C ARG A 77 -1.05 25.33 -14.21
N TYR A 78 -0.97 24.15 -13.62
CA TYR A 78 -1.75 23.82 -12.42
C TYR A 78 -1.41 24.74 -11.24
N ALA A 79 -0.14 25.09 -11.03
CA ALA A 79 0.26 26.03 -10.01
C ALA A 79 -0.37 27.42 -10.20
N ARG A 80 -0.31 27.99 -11.41
CA ARG A 80 -0.94 29.26 -11.75
C ARG A 80 -2.45 29.21 -11.71
N TRP A 81 -3.04 28.09 -12.15
CA TRP A 81 -4.47 27.86 -11.97
C TRP A 81 -4.85 27.91 -10.48
N ALA A 82 -4.12 27.24 -9.61
CA ALA A 82 -4.38 27.26 -8.19
C ALA A 82 -4.33 28.68 -7.61
N LEU A 83 -3.31 29.46 -7.98
CA LEU A 83 -3.18 30.88 -7.60
C LEU A 83 -4.37 31.70 -8.10
N SER A 84 -4.78 31.53 -9.36
CA SER A 84 -5.90 32.27 -9.97
C SER A 84 -7.25 31.84 -9.45
N ALA A 85 -7.41 30.60 -9.01
CA ALA A 85 -8.60 30.08 -8.38
C ALA A 85 -8.79 30.55 -6.92
N GLY A 86 -7.79 31.24 -6.36
CA GLY A 86 -7.82 31.76 -5.00
C GLY A 86 -7.43 30.72 -3.94
N ILE A 87 -6.83 29.59 -4.33
CA ILE A 87 -6.35 28.56 -3.41
C ILE A 87 -5.20 29.13 -2.59
N GLU A 88 -5.36 29.18 -1.27
CA GLU A 88 -4.35 29.66 -0.33
C GLU A 88 -3.48 28.54 0.23
N ALA A 89 -2.45 28.90 1.01
CA ALA A 89 -1.60 27.92 1.67
C ALA A 89 -2.39 27.14 2.72
N GLY A 90 -2.39 25.81 2.59
CA GLY A 90 -3.16 24.90 3.45
C GLY A 90 -4.53 24.52 2.92
N ASP A 91 -5.08 25.24 1.94
CA ASP A 91 -6.35 24.89 1.31
C ASP A 91 -6.26 23.56 0.58
N THR A 92 -7.31 22.77 0.64
CA THR A 92 -7.33 21.45 0.07
C THR A 92 -8.07 21.41 -1.27
N VAL A 93 -7.47 20.72 -2.25
CA VAL A 93 -8.08 20.38 -3.54
C VAL A 93 -8.23 18.86 -3.63
N CYS A 94 -9.45 18.35 -3.77
CA CYS A 94 -9.68 16.93 -4.02
C CYS A 94 -9.35 16.56 -5.46
N LEU A 95 -8.62 15.44 -5.67
CA LEU A 95 -8.36 14.85 -6.98
C LEU A 95 -9.12 13.54 -7.12
N LEU A 96 -10.17 13.53 -7.93
CA LEU A 96 -10.93 12.34 -8.31
C LEU A 96 -10.67 12.02 -9.79
N MET A 97 -9.54 11.38 -10.05
CA MET A 97 -9.04 11.09 -11.41
C MET A 97 -8.44 9.68 -11.46
N PRO A 98 -8.56 8.96 -12.61
CA PRO A 98 -7.82 7.71 -12.83
C PRO A 98 -6.31 7.95 -13.01
N SER A 99 -5.55 6.85 -13.06
CA SER A 99 -4.09 6.90 -13.22
C SER A 99 -3.70 7.43 -14.60
N ARG A 100 -3.22 8.67 -14.65
CA ARG A 100 -2.75 9.35 -15.87
C ARG A 100 -1.66 10.38 -15.54
N PRO A 101 -0.85 10.84 -16.52
CA PRO A 101 0.19 11.85 -16.31
C PRO A 101 -0.30 13.14 -15.66
N ASP A 102 -1.47 13.64 -16.07
CA ASP A 102 -2.07 14.85 -15.49
C ASP A 102 -2.34 14.75 -13.98
N TYR A 103 -2.65 13.56 -13.47
CA TYR A 103 -2.82 13.36 -12.02
C TYR A 103 -1.58 13.82 -11.23
N ILE A 104 -0.40 13.44 -11.71
CA ILE A 104 0.87 13.79 -11.08
C ILE A 104 1.19 15.25 -11.29
N ALA A 105 0.96 15.80 -12.49
CA ALA A 105 1.16 17.22 -12.77
C ALA A 105 0.25 18.10 -11.89
N ALA A 106 -1.01 17.69 -11.67
CA ALA A 106 -1.98 18.41 -10.86
C ALA A 106 -1.52 18.53 -9.39
N TRP A 107 -1.23 17.40 -8.72
CA TRP A 107 -0.84 17.48 -7.32
C TRP A 107 0.52 18.18 -7.15
N LEU A 108 1.47 17.99 -8.06
CA LEU A 108 2.74 18.73 -8.03
C LEU A 108 2.53 20.25 -8.16
N GLY A 109 1.67 20.69 -9.07
CA GLY A 109 1.39 22.09 -9.29
C GLY A 109 0.66 22.76 -8.11
N ILE A 110 -0.39 22.12 -7.61
CA ILE A 110 -1.18 22.59 -6.46
C ILE A 110 -0.28 22.73 -5.23
N THR A 111 0.50 21.70 -4.92
CA THR A 111 1.32 21.67 -3.71
C THR A 111 2.52 22.59 -3.77
N ARG A 112 3.01 22.90 -4.98
CA ARG A 112 4.12 23.85 -5.19
C ARG A 112 3.81 25.27 -4.71
N VAL A 113 2.53 25.64 -4.72
CA VAL A 113 2.07 26.96 -4.28
C VAL A 113 1.36 26.92 -2.92
N GLY A 114 1.55 25.85 -2.17
CA GLY A 114 1.08 25.69 -0.80
C GLY A 114 -0.32 25.07 -0.65
N GLY A 115 -1.02 24.78 -1.74
CA GLY A 115 -2.26 23.99 -1.66
C GLY A 115 -1.97 22.54 -1.24
N VAL A 116 -2.97 21.84 -0.73
CA VAL A 116 -2.92 20.43 -0.33
C VAL A 116 -3.73 19.60 -1.31
N ALA A 117 -3.18 18.54 -1.89
CA ALA A 117 -3.94 17.66 -2.76
C ALA A 117 -4.47 16.43 -1.98
N ALA A 118 -5.80 16.28 -1.94
CA ALA A 118 -6.44 15.10 -1.36
C ALA A 118 -6.67 14.04 -2.44
N LEU A 119 -5.98 12.91 -2.33
CA LEU A 119 -5.94 11.85 -3.33
C LEU A 119 -7.12 10.90 -3.12
N ILE A 120 -8.23 11.12 -3.86
CA ILE A 120 -9.49 10.40 -3.67
C ILE A 120 -9.47 9.05 -4.40
N ASN A 121 -9.90 8.01 -3.71
CA ASN A 121 -10.08 6.68 -4.29
C ASN A 121 -11.26 6.70 -5.29
N THR A 122 -10.97 6.38 -6.54
CA THR A 122 -11.91 6.43 -7.67
C THR A 122 -13.03 5.37 -7.64
N LYS A 123 -12.96 4.42 -6.70
CA LYS A 123 -13.98 3.35 -6.52
C LYS A 123 -14.97 3.66 -5.40
N LEU A 124 -14.75 4.74 -4.65
CA LEU A 124 -15.72 5.16 -3.63
C LEU A 124 -16.96 5.76 -4.28
N VAL A 125 -18.11 5.51 -3.68
CA VAL A 125 -19.40 6.03 -4.12
C VAL A 125 -20.22 6.52 -2.91
N GLY A 126 -21.17 7.40 -3.14
CA GLY A 126 -22.15 7.84 -2.13
C GLY A 126 -21.51 8.34 -0.84
N LEU A 127 -21.95 7.77 0.30
CA LEU A 127 -21.51 8.15 1.65
C LEU A 127 -19.99 8.01 1.86
N SER A 128 -19.36 6.98 1.30
CA SER A 128 -17.92 6.78 1.48
C SER A 128 -17.10 7.81 0.69
N LEU A 129 -17.57 8.20 -0.49
CA LEU A 129 -16.93 9.25 -1.29
C LEU A 129 -17.11 10.61 -0.65
N SER A 130 -18.35 10.96 -0.27
CA SER A 130 -18.63 12.22 0.42
C SER A 130 -17.88 12.36 1.74
N HIS A 131 -17.73 11.26 2.50
CA HIS A 131 -16.94 11.28 3.72
C HIS A 131 -15.48 11.71 3.46
N CYS A 132 -14.84 11.16 2.43
CA CYS A 132 -13.46 11.55 2.10
C CYS A 132 -13.38 13.03 1.70
N ILE A 133 -14.34 13.54 0.92
CA ILE A 133 -14.37 14.95 0.51
C ILE A 133 -14.61 15.85 1.72
N ASN A 134 -15.57 15.49 2.60
CA ASN A 134 -15.88 16.25 3.81
C ASN A 134 -14.69 16.29 4.80
N VAL A 135 -13.99 15.18 4.99
CA VAL A 135 -12.80 15.10 5.86
C VAL A 135 -11.63 15.93 5.31
N ALA A 136 -11.55 16.08 3.99
CA ALA A 136 -10.57 16.95 3.34
C ALA A 136 -10.89 18.44 3.54
N ASP A 137 -12.14 18.77 3.86
CA ASP A 137 -12.65 20.14 3.96
C ASP A 137 -12.28 20.98 2.73
N ALA A 138 -12.57 20.42 1.54
CA ALA A 138 -12.05 20.92 0.28
C ALA A 138 -13.04 21.85 -0.41
N ASP A 139 -12.62 23.09 -0.71
CA ASP A 139 -13.40 24.07 -1.47
C ASP A 139 -13.31 23.85 -2.99
N HIS A 140 -12.38 23.02 -3.44
CA HIS A 140 -12.17 22.71 -4.84
C HIS A 140 -12.03 21.21 -5.05
N ILE A 141 -12.60 20.70 -6.15
CA ILE A 141 -12.41 19.32 -6.61
C ILE A 141 -12.15 19.28 -8.11
N ILE A 142 -11.12 18.53 -8.52
CA ILE A 142 -10.88 18.17 -9.90
C ILE A 142 -11.43 16.76 -10.13
N VAL A 143 -12.42 16.64 -11.01
CA VAL A 143 -13.10 15.38 -11.33
C VAL A 143 -12.83 15.04 -12.79
N ALA A 144 -12.32 13.85 -13.08
CA ALA A 144 -12.24 13.38 -14.45
C ALA A 144 -13.65 13.13 -15.02
N ASP A 145 -13.87 13.44 -16.29
CA ASP A 145 -15.19 13.37 -16.96
C ASP A 145 -15.82 11.97 -16.85
N ASP A 146 -14.99 10.93 -16.95
CA ASP A 146 -15.39 9.53 -16.80
C ASP A 146 -15.81 9.15 -15.36
N LEU A 147 -15.55 10.01 -14.37
CA LEU A 147 -15.93 9.82 -12.96
C LEU A 147 -17.02 10.80 -12.47
N ARG A 148 -17.61 11.62 -13.36
CA ARG A 148 -18.68 12.57 -12.98
C ARG A 148 -19.89 11.88 -12.36
N ALA A 149 -20.37 10.80 -12.97
CA ALA A 149 -21.49 10.03 -12.45
C ALA A 149 -21.19 9.42 -11.07
N VAL A 150 -19.93 9.03 -10.83
CA VAL A 150 -19.46 8.56 -9.51
C VAL A 150 -19.50 9.71 -8.50
N PHE A 151 -19.01 10.90 -8.88
CA PHE A 151 -19.03 12.08 -8.02
C PHE A 151 -20.46 12.54 -7.69
N GLU A 152 -21.38 12.49 -8.64
CA GLU A 152 -22.79 12.85 -8.42
C GLU A 152 -23.44 12.05 -7.31
N THR A 153 -23.02 10.79 -7.09
CA THR A 153 -23.52 9.96 -5.96
C THR A 153 -23.15 10.52 -4.59
N ALA A 154 -22.10 11.34 -4.50
CA ALA A 154 -21.65 11.95 -3.25
C ALA A 154 -22.36 13.28 -2.92
N LEU A 155 -22.86 14.00 -3.94
CA LEU A 155 -23.43 15.35 -3.78
C LEU A 155 -24.48 15.46 -2.68
N PRO A 156 -25.46 14.52 -2.53
CA PRO A 156 -26.48 14.60 -1.49
C PRO A 156 -25.94 14.51 -0.04
N HIS A 157 -24.69 14.08 0.11
CA HIS A 157 -24.07 13.78 1.41
C HIS A 157 -22.90 14.72 1.74
N LEU A 158 -22.62 15.70 0.89
CA LEU A 158 -21.59 16.70 1.14
C LEU A 158 -22.08 17.74 2.16
N THR A 159 -21.21 18.14 3.08
CA THR A 159 -21.46 19.23 4.03
C THR A 159 -21.51 20.59 3.35
N HIS A 160 -20.68 20.78 2.32
CA HIS A 160 -20.70 21.89 1.39
C HIS A 160 -20.31 21.39 -0.01
N THR A 161 -20.77 22.05 -1.05
CA THR A 161 -20.44 21.65 -2.43
C THR A 161 -19.18 22.41 -2.87
N PRO A 162 -18.05 21.72 -3.12
CA PRO A 162 -16.85 22.37 -3.64
C PRO A 162 -17.07 22.90 -5.05
N LYS A 163 -16.23 23.84 -5.48
CA LYS A 163 -16.15 24.26 -6.87
C LYS A 163 -15.61 23.12 -7.73
N ILE A 164 -16.39 22.70 -8.72
CA ILE A 164 -16.14 21.52 -9.52
C ILE A 164 -15.37 21.92 -10.78
N TRP A 165 -14.22 21.27 -11.01
CA TRP A 165 -13.38 21.40 -12.18
C TRP A 165 -13.34 20.06 -12.92
N VAL A 166 -13.82 20.03 -14.17
CA VAL A 166 -13.90 18.80 -14.97
C VAL A 166 -12.66 18.69 -15.85
N HIS A 167 -12.00 17.54 -15.78
CA HIS A 167 -10.83 17.19 -16.58
C HIS A 167 -11.20 16.18 -17.67
N GLY A 168 -10.75 16.39 -18.91
CA GLY A 168 -11.05 15.52 -20.06
C GLY A 168 -12.46 15.73 -20.61
N GLY A 169 -13.11 16.82 -20.26
CA GLY A 169 -14.51 17.10 -20.64
C GLY A 169 -14.64 17.62 -22.06
N GLY A 170 -15.31 16.84 -22.93
CA GLY A 170 -15.81 17.30 -24.23
C GLY A 170 -17.33 17.49 -24.27
N ARG A 171 -18.03 17.35 -23.13
CA ARG A 171 -19.50 17.43 -23.00
C ARG A 171 -19.93 18.78 -22.45
N GLU A 172 -21.20 19.13 -22.68
CA GLU A 172 -21.83 20.31 -22.08
C GLU A 172 -21.65 20.31 -20.56
N GLN A 173 -21.08 21.38 -20.04
CA GLN A 173 -20.87 21.59 -18.63
C GLN A 173 -22.11 22.21 -17.99
N SER A 174 -22.45 21.80 -16.80
CA SER A 174 -23.49 22.49 -16.02
C SER A 174 -22.98 23.86 -15.58
N SER A 175 -23.89 24.76 -15.19
CA SER A 175 -23.53 26.10 -14.67
C SER A 175 -22.68 26.08 -13.41
N ARG A 176 -22.51 24.91 -12.78
CA ARG A 176 -21.71 24.70 -11.56
C ARG A 176 -20.34 24.14 -11.81
N GLU A 177 -20.02 23.77 -13.05
CA GLU A 177 -18.78 23.11 -13.45
C GLU A 177 -17.93 24.03 -14.31
N ALA A 178 -16.63 23.94 -14.15
CA ALA A 178 -15.66 24.64 -14.97
C ALA A 178 -14.73 23.63 -15.67
N ASP A 179 -14.33 23.91 -16.89
CA ASP A 179 -13.39 23.10 -17.65
C ASP A 179 -11.95 23.45 -17.21
N ILE A 180 -11.29 22.49 -16.54
CA ILE A 180 -9.91 22.70 -16.10
C ILE A 180 -8.96 22.71 -17.29
N ASP A 181 -9.18 21.90 -18.31
CA ASP A 181 -8.28 21.83 -19.47
C ASP A 181 -8.31 23.13 -20.25
N ALA A 182 -9.51 23.67 -20.53
CA ALA A 182 -9.64 24.98 -21.15
C ALA A 182 -9.05 26.11 -20.31
N ALA A 183 -9.10 26.02 -18.98
CA ALA A 183 -8.44 26.97 -18.09
C ALA A 183 -6.91 26.86 -18.21
N LEU A 184 -6.37 25.63 -18.16
CA LEU A 184 -4.93 25.38 -18.23
C LEU A 184 -4.31 25.75 -19.58
N GLU A 185 -5.05 25.59 -20.70
CA GLU A 185 -4.57 25.96 -22.04
C GLU A 185 -4.31 27.46 -22.18
N ARG A 186 -5.03 28.31 -21.43
CA ARG A 186 -4.87 29.76 -21.42
C ARG A 186 -3.75 30.25 -20.51
N ILE A 187 -3.18 29.35 -19.70
CA ILE A 187 -2.17 29.66 -18.70
C ILE A 187 -0.78 29.33 -19.23
N ASP A 188 0.17 30.23 -18.98
CA ASP A 188 1.58 30.01 -19.32
C ASP A 188 2.17 28.83 -18.51
N GLY A 189 2.86 27.92 -19.21
CA GLY A 189 3.54 26.77 -18.63
C GLY A 189 5.00 27.03 -18.27
N SER A 190 5.55 28.24 -18.46
CA SER A 190 6.93 28.58 -18.10
C SER A 190 7.16 28.43 -16.58
N LYS A 191 8.43 28.33 -16.18
CA LYS A 191 8.84 28.28 -14.78
C LYS A 191 8.23 29.45 -13.99
N LEU A 192 7.73 29.16 -12.77
CA LEU A 192 7.18 30.20 -11.89
C LEU A 192 8.21 31.28 -11.60
N THR A 193 7.78 32.54 -11.70
CA THR A 193 8.59 33.68 -11.27
C THR A 193 8.72 33.70 -9.74
N PRO A 194 9.73 34.42 -9.18
CA PRO A 194 9.82 34.55 -7.73
C PRO A 194 8.57 35.15 -7.07
N ALA A 195 7.84 36.03 -7.77
CA ALA A 195 6.59 36.61 -7.26
C ALA A 195 5.41 35.65 -7.22
N GLU A 196 5.42 34.61 -8.05
CA GLU A 196 4.39 33.56 -8.07
C GLU A 196 4.70 32.44 -7.05
N ARG A 197 5.93 32.37 -6.56
CA ARG A 197 6.32 31.38 -5.53
C ARG A 197 5.85 31.86 -4.16
N ARG A 198 5.17 31.00 -3.45
CA ARG A 198 4.83 31.19 -2.04
C ARG A 198 5.94 30.65 -1.14
N ASP A 199 5.95 31.06 0.12
CA ASP A 199 6.89 30.58 1.13
C ASP A 199 6.46 29.20 1.65
N VAL A 200 6.61 28.20 0.80
CA VAL A 200 6.30 26.78 1.09
C VAL A 200 7.60 26.07 1.43
N THR A 201 7.55 25.26 2.47
CA THR A 201 8.68 24.49 2.98
C THR A 201 8.42 22.99 2.96
N ILE A 202 9.47 22.22 3.20
CA ILE A 202 9.33 20.76 3.33
C ILE A 202 8.45 20.34 4.51
N ASP A 203 8.21 21.20 5.49
CA ASP A 203 7.39 20.92 6.66
C ASP A 203 5.89 21.13 6.42
N ASP A 204 5.54 21.84 5.35
CA ASP A 204 4.16 22.07 4.99
C ASP A 204 3.51 20.79 4.46
N ARG A 205 2.20 20.67 4.72
CA ARG A 205 1.40 19.55 4.22
C ARG A 205 1.28 19.65 2.71
N ALA A 206 1.59 18.56 2.02
CA ALA A 206 1.44 18.45 0.57
C ALA A 206 0.19 17.64 0.19
N LEU A 207 -0.03 16.49 0.85
CA LEU A 207 -1.06 15.55 0.43
C LEU A 207 -1.89 15.05 1.60
N LEU A 208 -3.13 14.66 1.27
CA LEU A 208 -3.97 13.78 2.09
C LEU A 208 -4.12 12.44 1.36
N ILE A 209 -3.74 11.35 2.05
CA ILE A 209 -3.89 9.98 1.53
C ILE A 209 -4.81 9.22 2.46
N TYR A 210 -5.85 8.61 1.90
CA TYR A 210 -6.85 7.91 2.69
C TYR A 210 -6.43 6.47 2.94
N THR A 211 -6.49 6.06 4.21
CA THR A 211 -6.24 4.69 4.64
C THR A 211 -7.53 4.04 5.10
N SER A 212 -7.74 2.77 4.75
CA SER A 212 -8.86 1.99 5.27
C SER A 212 -8.64 1.73 6.76
N GLY A 213 -9.44 2.35 7.60
CA GLY A 213 -9.46 2.04 9.03
C GLY A 213 -10.00 0.63 9.27
N THR A 214 -9.49 -0.07 10.28
CA THR A 214 -9.98 -1.39 10.69
C THR A 214 -11.42 -1.36 11.23
N THR A 215 -11.96 -0.18 11.53
CA THR A 215 -13.23 0.00 12.27
C THR A 215 -14.19 1.00 11.63
N GLY A 216 -14.05 1.37 10.35
CA GLY A 216 -14.98 2.35 9.80
C GLY A 216 -14.53 3.03 8.49
N LEU A 217 -15.04 4.24 8.29
CA LEU A 217 -14.77 5.07 7.11
C LEU A 217 -13.27 5.42 6.98
N PRO A 218 -12.77 5.70 5.75
CA PRO A 218 -11.37 6.02 5.51
C PRO A 218 -10.90 7.23 6.31
N LYS A 219 -9.65 7.16 6.81
CA LYS A 219 -9.00 8.26 7.53
C LYS A 219 -7.97 8.94 6.63
N ALA A 220 -7.92 10.27 6.65
CA ALA A 220 -6.97 11.05 5.89
C ALA A 220 -5.64 11.17 6.65
N ALA A 221 -4.60 10.48 6.15
CA ALA A 221 -3.23 10.64 6.63
C ALA A 221 -2.60 11.90 6.04
N SER A 222 -1.98 12.71 6.90
CA SER A 222 -1.25 13.91 6.51
C SER A 222 0.14 13.56 5.99
N ILE A 223 0.51 14.09 4.83
CA ILE A 223 1.80 13.85 4.18
C ILE A 223 2.45 15.20 3.88
N SER A 224 3.59 15.48 4.50
CA SER A 224 4.38 16.70 4.22
C SER A 224 5.21 16.56 2.94
N HIS A 225 5.67 17.71 2.40
CA HIS A 225 6.65 17.73 1.31
C HIS A 225 7.95 17.00 1.68
N ARG A 226 8.38 17.10 2.93
CA ARG A 226 9.50 16.33 3.50
C ARG A 226 9.33 14.84 3.28
N ARG A 227 8.14 14.33 3.53
CA ARG A 227 7.83 12.90 3.40
C ARG A 227 7.82 12.46 1.95
N VAL A 228 7.27 13.27 1.05
CA VAL A 228 7.31 13.04 -0.40
C VAL A 228 8.76 12.96 -0.91
N LEU A 229 9.60 13.94 -0.53
CA LEU A 229 11.02 13.98 -0.89
C LEU A 229 11.80 12.78 -0.32
N ASN A 230 11.57 12.46 0.96
CA ASN A 230 12.21 11.31 1.60
C ASN A 230 11.81 10.00 0.93
N TRP A 231 10.54 9.76 0.64
CA TRP A 231 10.12 8.56 -0.06
C TRP A 231 10.73 8.48 -1.47
N GLY A 232 10.67 9.57 -2.24
CA GLY A 232 11.28 9.62 -3.57
C GLY A 232 12.78 9.33 -3.53
N GLY A 233 13.54 10.05 -2.72
CA GLY A 233 15.01 9.90 -2.61
C GLY A 233 15.43 8.56 -2.02
N TRP A 234 14.72 8.09 -0.98
CA TRP A 234 15.02 6.82 -0.33
C TRP A 234 14.87 5.65 -1.28
N PHE A 235 13.70 5.55 -1.94
CA PHE A 235 13.45 4.46 -2.90
C PHE A 235 14.30 4.59 -4.16
N ALA A 236 14.61 5.80 -4.64
CA ALA A 236 15.59 6.01 -5.72
C ALA A 236 16.97 5.43 -5.36
N GLY A 237 17.39 5.63 -4.10
CA GLY A 237 18.64 5.06 -3.59
C GLY A 237 18.61 3.55 -3.43
N LEU A 238 17.56 3.01 -2.77
CA LEU A 238 17.43 1.57 -2.52
C LEU A 238 17.31 0.74 -3.80
N THR A 239 16.61 1.26 -4.81
CA THR A 239 16.47 0.62 -6.12
C THR A 239 17.65 0.87 -7.05
N ASP A 240 18.65 1.64 -6.60
CA ASP A 240 19.76 2.13 -7.43
C ASP A 240 19.26 2.76 -8.75
N ALA A 241 18.18 3.56 -8.64
CA ALA A 241 17.53 4.15 -9.79
C ALA A 241 18.48 5.11 -10.53
N SER A 242 18.38 5.09 -11.84
CA SER A 242 19.13 5.93 -12.76
C SER A 242 18.20 6.47 -13.84
N ARG A 243 18.63 7.51 -14.54
CA ARG A 243 17.88 8.08 -15.66
C ARG A 243 17.55 7.06 -16.77
N GLU A 244 18.29 5.96 -16.87
CA GLU A 244 18.06 4.91 -17.89
C GLU A 244 16.92 3.95 -17.50
N ASP A 245 16.41 4.06 -16.28
CA ASP A 245 15.37 3.18 -15.80
C ASP A 245 13.98 3.59 -16.25
N ARG A 246 13.12 2.60 -16.33
CA ARG A 246 11.69 2.76 -16.60
C ARG A 246 10.90 1.81 -15.71
N LEU A 247 10.04 2.38 -14.85
CA LEU A 247 9.25 1.63 -13.89
C LEU A 247 7.83 1.44 -14.40
N TYR A 248 7.35 0.21 -14.41
CA TYR A 248 5.95 -0.10 -14.66
C TYR A 248 5.14 0.01 -13.36
N ASN A 249 4.13 0.87 -13.36
CA ASN A 249 3.23 1.11 -12.24
C ASN A 249 1.77 0.89 -12.65
N CYS A 250 1.20 -0.22 -12.21
CA CYS A 250 -0.21 -0.55 -12.38
C CYS A 250 -1.02 -0.42 -11.09
N LEU A 251 -0.43 0.22 -10.06
CA LEU A 251 -1.08 0.49 -8.79
C LEU A 251 -1.79 1.84 -8.83
N PRO A 252 -2.91 2.00 -8.11
CA PRO A 252 -3.66 3.24 -8.08
C PRO A 252 -2.83 4.43 -7.54
N LEU A 253 -2.95 5.59 -8.20
CA LEU A 253 -2.19 6.80 -7.82
C LEU A 253 -2.71 7.45 -6.52
N PHE A 254 -3.89 7.10 -6.05
CA PHE A 254 -4.41 7.60 -4.77
C PHE A 254 -3.85 6.86 -3.54
N HIS A 255 -3.02 5.83 -3.71
CA HIS A 255 -2.29 5.16 -2.64
C HIS A 255 -0.83 5.60 -2.59
N SER A 256 -0.25 5.61 -1.38
CA SER A 256 1.13 6.04 -1.15
C SER A 256 2.15 5.30 -2.04
N VAL A 257 1.98 3.99 -2.23
CA VAL A 257 2.91 3.18 -3.03
C VAL A 257 2.80 3.52 -4.52
N GLY A 258 1.59 3.46 -5.08
CA GLY A 258 1.36 3.74 -6.51
C GLY A 258 1.48 5.22 -6.86
N GLY A 259 1.03 6.13 -5.97
CA GLY A 259 0.97 7.56 -6.24
C GLY A 259 2.23 8.35 -5.91
N ILE A 260 3.01 7.89 -4.93
CA ILE A 260 4.18 8.63 -4.45
C ILE A 260 5.45 7.81 -4.57
N VAL A 261 5.53 6.63 -3.92
CA VAL A 261 6.78 5.84 -3.90
C VAL A 261 7.24 5.50 -5.32
N ALA A 262 6.35 4.92 -6.13
CA ALA A 262 6.68 4.49 -7.49
C ALA A 262 7.07 5.69 -8.39
N PRO A 263 6.21 6.71 -8.59
CA PRO A 263 6.56 7.81 -9.49
C PRO A 263 7.68 8.69 -8.94
N CYS A 264 7.66 9.05 -7.65
CA CYS A 264 8.67 9.96 -7.12
C CYS A 264 10.07 9.32 -7.08
N SER A 265 10.21 8.02 -6.86
CA SER A 265 11.52 7.37 -6.91
C SER A 265 12.17 7.47 -8.30
N MET A 266 11.40 7.35 -9.35
CA MET A 266 11.89 7.45 -10.73
C MET A 266 12.13 8.91 -11.12
N LEU A 267 11.17 9.80 -10.88
CA LEU A 267 11.32 11.22 -11.17
C LEU A 267 12.45 11.86 -10.38
N PHE A 268 12.73 11.39 -9.16
CA PHE A 268 13.90 11.82 -8.38
C PHE A 268 15.22 11.53 -9.12
N ALA A 269 15.30 10.38 -9.78
CA ALA A 269 16.49 9.95 -10.53
C ALA A 269 16.53 10.42 -11.99
N GLY A 270 15.53 11.16 -12.46
CA GLY A 270 15.40 11.56 -13.87
C GLY A 270 15.01 10.42 -14.82
N ALA A 271 14.40 9.38 -14.28
CA ALA A 271 13.93 8.20 -14.97
C ALA A 271 12.47 8.33 -15.44
N SER A 272 11.90 7.27 -16.01
CA SER A 272 10.55 7.26 -16.55
C SER A 272 9.63 6.35 -15.73
N VAL A 273 8.32 6.67 -15.72
CA VAL A 273 7.26 5.83 -15.15
C VAL A 273 6.21 5.54 -16.21
N VAL A 274 5.91 4.28 -16.41
CA VAL A 274 4.75 3.82 -17.21
C VAL A 274 3.57 3.65 -16.26
N LEU A 275 2.54 4.44 -16.46
CA LEU A 275 1.30 4.44 -15.70
C LEU A 275 0.27 3.58 -16.44
N SER A 276 -0.08 2.45 -15.87
CA SER A 276 -1.22 1.66 -16.32
C SER A 276 -2.47 2.03 -15.51
N ASP A 277 -3.62 2.09 -16.16
CA ASP A 277 -4.90 2.42 -15.53
C ASP A 277 -5.30 1.40 -14.46
N LYS A 278 -4.96 0.12 -14.69
CA LYS A 278 -5.24 -0.99 -13.77
C LYS A 278 -4.32 -2.17 -14.01
N PHE A 279 -4.18 -3.01 -13.00
CA PHE A 279 -3.53 -4.31 -13.14
C PHE A 279 -4.35 -5.25 -14.05
N SER A 280 -3.67 -5.95 -14.94
CA SER A 280 -4.25 -6.99 -15.78
C SER A 280 -3.23 -8.11 -15.99
N VAL A 281 -3.56 -9.30 -15.52
CA VAL A 281 -2.71 -10.49 -15.64
C VAL A 281 -2.35 -10.75 -17.11
N GLY A 282 -3.33 -10.66 -18.01
CA GLY A 282 -3.13 -10.97 -19.44
C GLY A 282 -2.29 -9.93 -20.19
N ARG A 283 -2.25 -8.65 -19.70
CA ARG A 283 -1.48 -7.58 -20.34
C ARG A 283 -0.11 -7.34 -19.71
N PHE A 284 0.10 -7.75 -18.48
CA PHE A 284 1.25 -7.36 -17.66
C PHE A 284 2.59 -7.58 -18.38
N TRP A 285 2.88 -8.81 -18.82
CA TRP A 285 4.16 -9.13 -19.47
C TRP A 285 4.30 -8.49 -20.84
N HIS A 286 3.21 -8.39 -21.60
CA HIS A 286 3.17 -7.64 -22.86
C HIS A 286 3.57 -6.17 -22.63
N ASP A 287 2.96 -5.51 -21.65
CA ASP A 287 3.22 -4.10 -21.36
C ASP A 287 4.65 -3.87 -20.85
N ILE A 288 5.16 -4.76 -19.98
CA ILE A 288 6.55 -4.73 -19.50
C ILE A 288 7.54 -4.76 -20.68
N VAL A 289 7.31 -5.65 -21.66
CA VAL A 289 8.18 -5.80 -22.85
C VAL A 289 7.98 -4.62 -23.81
N ARG A 290 6.73 -4.26 -24.13
CA ARG A 290 6.39 -3.15 -25.02
C ARG A 290 7.01 -1.83 -24.60
N TRP A 291 6.94 -1.55 -23.30
CA TRP A 291 7.45 -0.30 -22.73
C TRP A 291 8.91 -0.40 -22.27
N GLU A 292 9.59 -1.51 -22.52
CA GLU A 292 10.99 -1.75 -22.14
C GLU A 292 11.25 -1.42 -20.65
N CYS A 293 10.35 -1.88 -19.76
CA CYS A 293 10.46 -1.60 -18.35
C CYS A 293 11.62 -2.35 -17.70
N THR A 294 12.38 -1.66 -16.85
CA THR A 294 13.51 -2.21 -16.10
C THR A 294 13.17 -2.51 -14.65
N LEU A 295 12.09 -1.89 -14.14
CA LEU A 295 11.53 -2.13 -12.82
C LEU A 295 10.01 -2.27 -12.91
N PHE A 296 9.41 -2.89 -11.91
CA PHE A 296 7.97 -2.74 -11.68
C PHE A 296 7.65 -2.64 -10.19
N GLN A 297 6.55 -1.93 -9.90
CA GLN A 297 6.01 -1.81 -8.56
C GLN A 297 4.93 -2.85 -8.34
N TYR A 298 5.00 -3.62 -7.23
CA TYR A 298 4.02 -4.65 -6.92
C TYR A 298 3.38 -4.50 -5.54
N ILE A 299 2.28 -5.21 -5.38
CA ILE A 299 1.71 -5.67 -4.10
C ILE A 299 1.69 -7.20 -4.16
N GLY A 300 1.91 -7.89 -3.04
CA GLY A 300 2.13 -9.34 -3.00
C GLY A 300 1.07 -10.17 -3.71
N GLU A 301 -0.21 -9.80 -3.63
CA GLU A 301 -1.30 -10.48 -4.35
C GLU A 301 -1.14 -10.42 -5.88
N LEU A 302 -0.61 -9.32 -6.42
CA LEU A 302 -0.29 -9.21 -7.83
C LEU A 302 0.70 -10.29 -8.27
N CYS A 303 1.74 -10.52 -7.47
CA CYS A 303 2.74 -11.56 -7.73
C CYS A 303 2.10 -12.96 -7.73
N ARG A 304 1.18 -13.22 -6.81
CA ARG A 304 0.43 -14.49 -6.75
C ARG A 304 -0.43 -14.69 -8.00
N TYR A 305 -1.17 -13.68 -8.42
CA TYR A 305 -1.98 -13.77 -9.66
C TYR A 305 -1.13 -14.03 -10.89
N LEU A 306 0.02 -13.37 -11.02
CA LEU A 306 0.95 -13.62 -12.13
C LEU A 306 1.53 -15.05 -12.08
N LEU A 307 1.88 -15.53 -10.89
CA LEU A 307 2.44 -16.86 -10.72
C LEU A 307 1.42 -17.97 -11.06
N ASN A 308 0.15 -17.77 -10.74
CA ASN A 308 -0.92 -18.73 -11.00
C ASN A 308 -1.48 -18.65 -12.44
N ALA A 309 -1.11 -17.59 -13.18
CA ALA A 309 -1.55 -17.44 -14.57
C ALA A 309 -0.88 -18.44 -15.53
N PRO A 310 -1.55 -18.80 -16.62
CA PRO A 310 -0.91 -19.55 -17.71
C PRO A 310 0.34 -18.81 -18.21
N PRO A 311 1.36 -19.55 -18.73
CA PRO A 311 2.55 -18.93 -19.29
C PRO A 311 2.23 -17.94 -20.42
N SER A 312 2.90 -16.80 -20.41
CA SER A 312 2.83 -15.80 -21.48
C SER A 312 4.05 -15.89 -22.38
N GLU A 313 3.87 -15.68 -23.68
CA GLU A 313 4.98 -15.62 -24.63
C GLU A 313 5.97 -14.48 -24.37
N TYR A 314 5.58 -13.49 -23.56
CA TYR A 314 6.41 -12.33 -23.17
C TYR A 314 7.24 -12.59 -21.92
N GLU A 315 6.98 -13.66 -21.17
CA GLU A 315 7.83 -14.08 -20.05
C GLU A 315 9.25 -14.36 -20.54
N GLY A 316 10.26 -13.85 -19.85
CA GLY A 316 11.66 -14.00 -20.26
C GLY A 316 12.15 -13.09 -21.40
N LYS A 317 11.24 -12.35 -22.10
CA LYS A 317 11.63 -11.36 -23.13
C LYS A 317 11.86 -9.96 -22.53
N HIS A 318 11.61 -9.77 -21.26
CA HIS A 318 11.72 -8.48 -20.57
C HIS A 318 13.16 -8.15 -20.14
N GLN A 319 13.37 -6.87 -19.82
CA GLN A 319 14.65 -6.33 -19.30
C GLN A 319 14.59 -5.98 -17.82
N LEU A 320 13.63 -6.55 -17.07
CA LEU A 320 13.48 -6.27 -15.64
C LEU A 320 14.76 -6.65 -14.89
N ARG A 321 15.24 -5.70 -14.08
CA ARG A 321 16.36 -5.88 -13.17
C ARG A 321 15.93 -5.95 -11.71
N LEU A 322 14.73 -5.40 -11.39
CA LEU A 322 14.24 -5.32 -10.03
C LEU A 322 12.71 -5.26 -9.98
N ALA A 323 12.12 -5.99 -9.05
CA ALA A 323 10.76 -5.82 -8.58
C ALA A 323 10.78 -5.13 -7.20
N CYS A 324 9.98 -4.08 -7.01
CA CYS A 324 9.88 -3.36 -5.74
C CYS A 324 8.44 -3.40 -5.23
N GLY A 325 8.23 -3.78 -3.99
CA GLY A 325 6.88 -3.80 -3.45
C GLY A 325 6.78 -4.26 -2.01
N ASN A 326 5.57 -4.64 -1.62
CA ASN A 326 5.25 -5.09 -0.28
C ASN A 326 4.22 -6.21 -0.28
N GLY A 327 4.35 -7.14 0.66
CA GLY A 327 3.41 -8.23 0.87
C GLY A 327 3.67 -9.46 0.00
N LEU A 328 4.87 -9.61 -0.59
CA LEU A 328 5.26 -10.84 -1.27
C LEU A 328 5.52 -11.93 -0.24
N ARG A 329 4.71 -12.98 -0.31
CA ARG A 329 4.77 -14.10 0.62
C ARG A 329 6.03 -14.93 0.40
N GLY A 330 6.61 -15.41 1.51
CA GLY A 330 7.85 -16.18 1.49
C GLY A 330 7.78 -17.50 0.73
N ASP A 331 6.62 -18.15 0.74
CA ASP A 331 6.36 -19.43 0.07
C ASP A 331 6.36 -19.34 -1.47
N ILE A 332 5.89 -18.23 -2.02
CA ILE A 332 5.87 -18.01 -3.49
C ILE A 332 7.08 -17.23 -3.99
N TRP A 333 7.92 -16.70 -3.09
CA TRP A 333 9.03 -15.81 -3.44
C TRP A 333 10.00 -16.43 -4.45
N GLU A 334 10.53 -17.60 -4.12
CA GLU A 334 11.53 -18.29 -4.97
C GLU A 334 10.92 -18.74 -6.29
N ALA A 335 9.69 -19.28 -6.27
CA ALA A 335 8.97 -19.68 -7.46
C ALA A 335 8.70 -18.49 -8.39
N PHE A 336 8.27 -17.35 -7.84
CA PHE A 336 8.05 -16.11 -8.58
C PHE A 336 9.34 -15.60 -9.20
N GLN A 337 10.41 -15.52 -8.43
CA GLN A 337 11.70 -15.05 -8.89
C GLN A 337 12.30 -15.97 -9.99
N ALA A 338 12.15 -17.26 -9.83
CA ALA A 338 12.66 -18.25 -10.79
C ALA A 338 11.86 -18.24 -12.11
N ARG A 339 10.51 -18.31 -12.04
CA ARG A 339 9.65 -18.32 -13.22
C ARG A 339 9.88 -17.11 -14.10
N PHE A 340 9.93 -15.92 -13.50
CA PHE A 340 10.03 -14.67 -14.24
C PHE A 340 11.46 -14.15 -14.38
N ALA A 341 12.46 -14.91 -13.96
CA ALA A 341 13.89 -14.56 -14.06
C ALA A 341 14.22 -13.14 -13.56
N ILE A 342 13.59 -12.71 -12.45
CA ILE A 342 13.78 -11.37 -11.87
C ILE A 342 15.03 -11.39 -10.99
N PRO A 343 16.09 -10.62 -11.31
CA PRO A 343 17.36 -10.71 -10.60
C PRO A 343 17.28 -10.28 -9.14
N GLN A 344 16.41 -9.31 -8.83
CA GLN A 344 16.29 -8.75 -7.49
C GLN A 344 14.83 -8.42 -7.12
N ILE A 345 14.45 -8.76 -5.90
CA ILE A 345 13.20 -8.33 -5.28
C ILE A 345 13.57 -7.46 -4.08
N LEU A 346 13.06 -6.24 -4.05
CA LEU A 346 13.12 -5.32 -2.93
C LEU A 346 11.75 -5.30 -2.25
N GLU A 347 11.63 -6.05 -1.17
CA GLU A 347 10.44 -6.02 -0.31
C GLU A 347 10.59 -4.89 0.71
N PHE A 348 9.49 -4.24 1.06
CA PHE A 348 9.48 -3.24 2.13
C PHE A 348 8.19 -3.28 2.93
N TYR A 349 8.23 -2.70 4.11
CA TYR A 349 7.07 -2.46 4.96
C TYR A 349 7.03 -0.98 5.36
N ALA A 350 5.87 -0.35 5.25
CA ALA A 350 5.62 0.98 5.75
C ALA A 350 4.12 1.19 6.01
N ALA A 351 3.79 2.06 6.96
CA ALA A 351 2.44 2.58 7.16
C ALA A 351 2.36 4.00 6.58
N THR A 352 1.28 4.30 5.84
CA THR A 352 1.10 5.61 5.20
C THR A 352 1.15 6.76 6.20
N GLU A 353 0.49 6.61 7.36
CA GLU A 353 0.48 7.58 8.45
C GLU A 353 1.68 7.50 9.38
N GLY A 354 2.39 6.37 9.38
CA GLY A 354 3.40 6.04 10.38
C GLY A 354 4.79 6.58 10.09
N ASN A 355 5.67 6.40 11.07
CA ASN A 355 7.10 6.73 10.97
C ASN A 355 8.01 5.50 11.00
N PHE A 356 7.42 4.31 10.90
CA PHE A 356 8.11 3.03 10.93
C PHE A 356 8.18 2.42 9.55
N SER A 357 9.37 2.06 9.11
CA SER A 357 9.60 1.43 7.80
C SER A 357 10.73 0.41 7.88
N LEU A 358 10.59 -0.68 7.13
CA LEU A 358 11.57 -1.75 7.01
C LEU A 358 11.85 -2.02 5.53
N TYR A 359 13.06 -2.44 5.21
CA TYR A 359 13.50 -2.68 3.83
C TYR A 359 14.32 -3.98 3.76
N ASN A 360 13.91 -4.88 2.89
CA ASN A 360 14.60 -6.14 2.60
C ASN A 360 15.46 -5.97 1.33
N VAL A 361 16.51 -5.19 1.45
CA VAL A 361 17.43 -4.87 0.34
C VAL A 361 18.23 -6.10 -0.09
N GLU A 362 18.47 -7.01 0.84
CA GLU A 362 19.18 -8.27 0.60
C GLU A 362 18.33 -9.27 -0.21
N GLY A 363 17.00 -9.09 -0.25
CA GLY A 363 16.08 -10.00 -0.93
C GLY A 363 15.99 -11.36 -0.24
N ARG A 364 15.89 -11.38 1.10
CA ARG A 364 15.73 -12.60 1.88
C ARG A 364 14.26 -13.05 1.85
N PRO A 365 13.96 -14.25 1.31
CA PRO A 365 12.59 -14.74 1.23
C PRO A 365 11.86 -14.74 2.59
N GLY A 366 10.62 -14.28 2.61
CA GLY A 366 9.75 -14.25 3.79
C GLY A 366 10.07 -13.18 4.83
N ALA A 367 11.19 -12.46 4.71
CA ALA A 367 11.47 -11.31 5.55
C ALA A 367 10.90 -10.02 4.94
N ILE A 368 10.32 -9.15 5.77
CA ILE A 368 9.84 -7.83 5.32
C ILE A 368 10.92 -6.76 5.35
N GLY A 369 12.03 -7.00 6.04
CA GLY A 369 13.19 -6.14 6.06
C GLY A 369 14.00 -6.24 7.33
N ARG A 370 15.06 -5.44 7.36
CA ARG A 370 15.87 -5.25 8.58
C ARG A 370 16.31 -3.81 8.72
N ILE A 371 16.74 -3.46 9.92
CA ILE A 371 17.43 -2.19 10.20
C ILE A 371 18.91 -2.53 10.39
N PRO A 372 19.80 -2.11 9.46
CA PRO A 372 21.22 -2.30 9.65
C PRO A 372 21.70 -1.67 10.97
N PRO A 373 22.61 -2.29 11.73
CA PRO A 373 23.06 -1.76 13.04
C PRO A 373 23.54 -0.31 12.98
N MET A 374 24.21 0.09 11.89
CA MET A 374 24.67 1.45 11.67
C MET A 374 23.55 2.49 11.53
N LEU A 375 22.33 2.05 11.22
CA LEU A 375 21.13 2.89 11.04
C LEU A 375 20.13 2.78 12.20
N ALA A 376 20.40 1.96 13.22
CA ALA A 376 19.47 1.74 14.33
C ALA A 376 19.10 3.04 15.07
N HIS A 377 20.03 4.00 15.14
CA HIS A 377 19.78 5.32 15.74
C HIS A 377 18.82 6.18 14.90
N ARG A 378 18.80 5.99 13.57
CA ARG A 378 17.95 6.74 12.63
C ARG A 378 16.54 6.13 12.52
N PHE A 379 16.42 4.82 12.69
CA PHE A 379 15.18 4.08 12.59
C PHE A 379 14.95 3.25 13.87
N PRO A 380 14.77 3.89 15.03
CA PRO A 380 14.56 3.15 16.25
C PRO A 380 13.21 2.43 16.22
N ALA A 381 13.27 1.12 16.24
CA ALA A 381 12.13 0.21 16.23
C ALA A 381 12.26 -0.83 17.33
N ALA A 382 11.15 -1.30 17.83
CA ALA A 382 11.08 -2.37 18.83
C ALA A 382 9.89 -3.30 18.53
N ILE A 383 9.96 -4.50 19.08
CA ILE A 383 8.81 -5.40 19.19
C ILE A 383 8.48 -5.54 20.68
N ILE A 384 7.24 -5.24 21.05
CA ILE A 384 6.76 -5.26 22.42
C ILE A 384 5.72 -6.37 22.60
N ARG A 385 5.70 -6.98 23.78
CA ARG A 385 4.68 -7.97 24.14
C ARG A 385 3.30 -7.34 24.15
N ILE A 386 2.32 -8.04 23.59
CA ILE A 386 0.94 -7.62 23.53
C ILE A 386 0.02 -8.72 24.04
N ASP A 387 -0.97 -8.36 24.81
CA ASP A 387 -2.12 -9.21 25.04
C ASP A 387 -2.97 -9.21 23.76
N THR A 388 -2.98 -10.33 23.06
CA THR A 388 -3.63 -10.46 21.75
C THR A 388 -5.15 -10.47 21.82
N GLU A 389 -5.74 -10.80 22.99
CA GLU A 389 -7.20 -10.76 23.21
C GLU A 389 -7.67 -9.32 23.39
N LEU A 390 -6.96 -8.57 24.22
CA LEU A 390 -7.32 -7.19 24.54
C LEU A 390 -6.73 -6.18 23.55
N GLY A 391 -5.73 -6.58 22.75
CA GLY A 391 -5.02 -5.69 21.84
C GLY A 391 -4.20 -4.62 22.57
N ILE A 392 -3.80 -4.87 23.82
CA ILE A 392 -3.08 -3.91 24.66
C ILE A 392 -1.65 -4.38 24.98
N PRO A 393 -0.68 -3.45 25.07
CA PRO A 393 0.70 -3.81 25.47
C PRO A 393 0.79 -4.34 26.88
N VAL A 394 1.58 -5.39 27.07
CA VAL A 394 1.92 -5.93 28.39
C VAL A 394 2.98 -5.05 29.03
N ARG A 395 2.73 -4.62 30.29
CA ARG A 395 3.64 -3.75 31.04
C ARG A 395 4.23 -4.45 32.25
N ALA A 396 5.47 -4.09 32.56
CA ALA A 396 6.17 -4.52 33.79
C ALA A 396 5.71 -3.68 35.01
N GLY A 397 6.20 -4.02 36.20
CA GLY A 397 5.85 -3.35 37.45
C GLY A 397 6.26 -1.85 37.51
N ASP A 398 7.21 -1.41 36.70
CA ASP A 398 7.59 0.01 36.55
C ASP A 398 6.69 0.80 35.57
N GLY A 399 5.72 0.11 34.96
CA GLY A 399 4.77 0.66 33.99
C GLY A 399 5.31 0.80 32.57
N LEU A 400 6.52 0.30 32.27
CA LEU A 400 7.06 0.23 30.91
C LEU A 400 6.60 -1.03 30.19
N CYS A 401 6.59 -1.01 28.85
CA CYS A 401 6.27 -2.18 28.05
C CYS A 401 7.41 -3.22 28.09
N ILE A 402 7.05 -4.49 27.98
CA ILE A 402 8.02 -5.58 27.93
C ILE A 402 8.45 -5.80 26.49
N SER A 403 9.75 -5.68 26.21
CA SER A 403 10.30 -6.02 24.89
C SER A 403 10.25 -7.52 24.66
N CYS A 404 9.94 -7.92 23.41
CA CYS A 404 10.02 -9.31 22.99
C CYS A 404 11.48 -9.78 22.84
N ALA A 405 11.73 -11.04 23.17
CA ALA A 405 12.96 -11.71 22.80
C ALA A 405 13.01 -11.99 21.28
N ARG A 406 14.20 -12.37 20.76
CA ARG A 406 14.31 -12.84 19.38
C ARG A 406 13.46 -14.08 19.17
N GLY A 407 12.75 -14.13 18.05
CA GLY A 407 11.79 -15.19 17.73
C GLY A 407 10.42 -15.04 18.40
N GLU A 408 10.30 -14.24 19.45
CA GLU A 408 9.01 -13.95 20.11
C GLU A 408 8.15 -13.00 19.26
N VAL A 409 6.85 -13.27 19.21
CA VAL A 409 5.86 -12.47 18.47
C VAL A 409 5.33 -11.35 19.35
N GLY A 410 5.26 -10.14 18.82
CA GLY A 410 4.68 -8.98 19.48
C GLY A 410 4.35 -7.86 18.52
N GLU A 411 3.79 -6.75 19.01
CA GLU A 411 3.50 -5.58 18.18
C GLU A 411 4.78 -4.81 17.85
N ALA A 412 5.01 -4.55 16.56
CA ALA A 412 6.09 -3.69 16.14
C ALA A 412 5.74 -2.22 16.39
N VAL A 413 6.70 -1.46 16.93
CA VAL A 413 6.52 -0.04 17.23
C VAL A 413 7.72 0.78 16.75
N GLY A 414 7.46 2.00 16.26
CA GLY A 414 8.49 2.93 15.81
C GLY A 414 8.58 4.15 16.72
N ARG A 415 9.78 4.51 17.21
CA ARG A 415 9.96 5.65 18.11
C ARG A 415 9.60 6.96 17.39
N ILE A 416 8.74 7.76 18.01
CA ILE A 416 8.44 9.11 17.56
C ILE A 416 9.58 10.03 18.00
N GLY A 417 10.12 10.81 17.06
CA GLY A 417 11.25 11.69 17.31
C GLY A 417 10.92 12.74 18.37
N SER A 418 11.88 12.93 19.28
CA SER A 418 11.92 14.02 20.24
C SER A 418 12.86 15.13 19.73
N ALA A 419 12.84 16.29 20.39
CA ALA A 419 13.75 17.41 20.10
C ALA A 419 15.25 17.02 20.15
N ASP A 420 15.58 15.88 20.79
CA ASP A 420 16.94 15.34 20.92
C ASP A 420 17.42 14.54 19.68
N GLY A 421 16.67 14.54 18.59
CA GLY A 421 17.09 14.02 17.27
C GLY A 421 17.00 12.51 17.06
N GLY A 422 16.42 11.74 17.98
CA GLY A 422 16.22 10.29 17.81
C GLY A 422 14.78 9.94 17.42
N GLY A 423 14.58 9.21 16.31
CA GLY A 423 13.27 8.75 15.85
C GLY A 423 12.72 9.54 14.66
N GLY A 424 11.75 8.93 13.94
CA GLY A 424 11.08 9.53 12.79
C GLY A 424 9.96 10.49 13.20
N ARG A 425 9.72 11.53 12.39
CA ARG A 425 8.56 12.41 12.57
C ARG A 425 7.27 11.64 12.30
N PHE A 426 6.32 11.74 13.21
CA PHE A 426 4.99 11.16 13.07
C PHE A 426 4.00 12.27 12.69
N GLU A 427 3.40 12.17 11.50
CA GLU A 427 2.51 13.20 10.96
C GLU A 427 1.02 12.91 11.24
N GLY A 428 0.67 11.65 11.45
CA GLY A 428 -0.66 11.20 11.86
C GLY A 428 -1.75 11.42 10.81
N TYR A 429 -2.96 11.61 11.31
CA TYR A 429 -4.16 11.87 10.54
C TYR A 429 -4.62 13.32 10.74
N THR A 430 -5.53 13.78 9.88
CA THR A 430 -6.26 15.06 10.12
C THR A 430 -7.10 15.00 11.39
N ASP A 431 -7.61 13.81 11.76
CA ASP A 431 -8.31 13.56 13.02
C ASP A 431 -7.29 13.35 14.17
N ALA A 432 -7.30 14.30 15.11
CA ALA A 432 -6.43 14.28 16.30
C ALA A 432 -6.69 13.07 17.21
N ALA A 433 -7.94 12.65 17.38
CA ALA A 433 -8.29 11.51 18.22
C ALA A 433 -7.81 10.19 17.58
N ALA A 434 -7.89 10.07 16.25
CA ALA A 434 -7.34 8.93 15.54
C ALA A 434 -5.80 8.91 15.59
N THR A 435 -5.16 10.07 15.54
CA THR A 435 -3.70 10.23 15.70
C THR A 435 -3.26 9.80 17.09
N GLU A 436 -3.93 10.28 18.15
CA GLU A 436 -3.59 9.94 19.54
C GLU A 436 -3.69 8.44 19.82
N LYS A 437 -4.66 7.73 19.25
CA LYS A 437 -4.80 6.27 19.37
C LYS A 437 -3.61 5.50 18.79
N LYS A 438 -2.82 6.12 17.91
CA LYS A 438 -1.61 5.54 17.32
C LYS A 438 -0.35 5.83 18.13
N ILE A 439 -0.44 6.63 19.19
CA ILE A 439 0.70 7.00 20.03
C ILE A 439 0.65 6.18 21.33
N LEU A 440 1.73 5.45 21.58
CA LEU A 440 1.96 4.74 22.83
C LEU A 440 3.04 5.46 23.62
N ARG A 441 2.77 5.75 24.88
CA ARG A 441 3.68 6.46 25.78
C ARG A 441 4.27 5.54 26.83
N ASP A 442 5.43 5.91 27.38
CA ASP A 442 6.15 5.12 28.39
C ASP A 442 6.37 3.69 27.93
N VAL A 443 7.02 3.52 26.77
CA VAL A 443 7.21 2.20 26.15
C VAL A 443 8.48 1.54 26.66
N LEU A 444 9.64 2.11 26.38
CA LEU A 444 10.94 1.58 26.80
C LEU A 444 11.63 2.49 27.81
N ALA A 445 11.19 3.73 27.92
CA ALA A 445 11.66 4.71 28.88
C ALA A 445 10.52 5.65 29.26
N LYS A 446 10.55 6.19 30.50
CA LYS A 446 9.58 7.20 30.94
C LYS A 446 9.66 8.45 30.06
N GLY A 447 8.48 8.89 29.58
CA GLY A 447 8.34 10.07 28.72
C GLY A 447 8.61 9.82 27.24
N ASP A 448 8.99 8.61 26.82
CA ASP A 448 9.09 8.28 25.39
C ASP A 448 7.70 8.11 24.74
N ALA A 449 7.67 8.29 23.40
CA ALA A 449 6.46 8.11 22.61
C ALA A 449 6.80 7.25 21.37
N TRP A 450 5.89 6.33 21.04
CA TRP A 450 6.07 5.37 19.98
C TRP A 450 4.80 5.25 19.13
N PHE A 451 4.98 5.15 17.82
CA PHE A 451 3.93 4.85 16.88
C PHE A 451 3.56 3.36 16.93
N ARG A 452 2.28 3.08 17.14
CA ARG A 452 1.71 1.74 17.08
C ARG A 452 1.42 1.35 15.65
N THR A 453 2.08 0.32 15.14
CA THR A 453 1.78 -0.19 13.79
C THR A 453 0.42 -0.90 13.74
N GLY A 454 0.07 -1.61 14.80
CA GLY A 454 -1.06 -2.54 14.83
C GLY A 454 -0.74 -3.86 14.13
N ASP A 455 0.54 -4.12 13.85
CA ASP A 455 0.99 -5.33 13.16
C ASP A 455 1.89 -6.16 14.09
N LEU A 456 1.61 -7.48 14.16
CA LEU A 456 2.41 -8.45 14.89
C LEU A 456 3.58 -8.89 14.03
N MET A 457 4.75 -8.83 14.62
CA MET A 457 6.01 -9.20 13.97
C MET A 457 6.88 -10.03 14.89
N LYS A 458 7.85 -10.73 14.34
CA LYS A 458 8.97 -11.33 15.06
C LYS A 458 10.29 -10.89 14.47
N LEU A 459 11.31 -10.80 15.32
CA LEU A 459 12.68 -10.49 14.93
C LEU A 459 13.51 -11.77 15.01
N ASP A 460 14.07 -12.22 13.87
CA ASP A 460 14.91 -13.43 13.86
C ASP A 460 16.34 -13.17 14.38
N GLU A 461 17.14 -14.23 14.50
CA GLU A 461 18.54 -14.16 14.96
C GLU A 461 19.42 -13.31 14.01
N GLY A 462 19.08 -13.22 12.72
CA GLY A 462 19.77 -12.40 11.74
C GLY A 462 19.39 -10.91 11.76
N GLY A 463 18.43 -10.53 12.62
CA GLY A 463 17.92 -9.16 12.73
C GLY A 463 16.91 -8.80 11.65
N TYR A 464 16.29 -9.79 11.00
CA TYR A 464 15.21 -9.57 10.05
C TYR A 464 13.86 -9.63 10.74
N PHE A 465 12.99 -8.68 10.38
CA PHE A 465 11.60 -8.66 10.78
C PHE A 465 10.78 -9.53 9.84
N HIS A 466 9.88 -10.30 10.43
CA HIS A 466 8.89 -11.11 9.73
C HIS A 466 7.49 -10.68 10.16
N PHE A 467 6.64 -10.40 9.21
CA PHE A 467 5.23 -10.12 9.47
C PHE A 467 4.53 -11.43 9.87
N ILE A 468 3.71 -11.37 10.89
CA ILE A 468 2.92 -12.52 11.38
C ILE A 468 1.45 -12.31 11.08
N ASP A 469 0.85 -11.23 11.63
CA ASP A 469 -0.57 -10.91 11.43
C ASP A 469 -0.85 -9.46 11.90
N ARG A 470 -2.10 -9.06 11.86
CA ARG A 470 -2.56 -7.80 12.47
C ARG A 470 -3.08 -8.02 13.87
N VAL A 471 -2.86 -7.05 14.73
CA VAL A 471 -3.53 -6.97 16.02
C VAL A 471 -5.03 -6.87 15.76
N GLY A 472 -5.81 -7.84 16.28
CA GLY A 472 -7.26 -7.94 16.06
C GLY A 472 -7.71 -8.86 14.91
N ASP A 473 -6.81 -9.24 13.98
CA ASP A 473 -7.07 -10.33 13.03
C ASP A 473 -6.71 -11.70 13.64
N THR A 474 -5.64 -11.75 14.46
CA THR A 474 -5.32 -12.93 15.29
C THR A 474 -6.47 -13.20 16.26
N PHE A 475 -6.87 -14.44 16.38
CA PHE A 475 -7.91 -14.86 17.33
C PHE A 475 -7.38 -15.94 18.27
N ARG A 476 -8.01 -16.09 19.44
CA ARG A 476 -7.70 -17.14 20.40
C ARG A 476 -8.72 -18.26 20.30
N TRP A 477 -8.23 -19.49 20.28
CA TRP A 477 -9.05 -20.69 20.27
C TRP A 477 -8.46 -21.77 21.17
N LYS A 478 -9.27 -22.30 22.11
CA LYS A 478 -8.84 -23.32 23.08
C LYS A 478 -7.57 -22.94 23.86
N GLY A 479 -7.44 -21.65 24.21
CA GLY A 479 -6.30 -21.15 24.96
C GLY A 479 -5.06 -20.79 24.11
N GLU A 480 -5.08 -21.06 22.80
CA GLU A 480 -3.96 -20.82 21.88
C GLU A 480 -4.26 -19.67 20.91
N ASN A 481 -3.23 -18.89 20.60
CA ASN A 481 -3.32 -17.82 19.61
C ASN A 481 -3.16 -18.39 18.19
N VAL A 482 -4.10 -18.03 17.31
CA VAL A 482 -4.11 -18.44 15.90
C VAL A 482 -3.89 -17.22 15.00
N ALA A 483 -2.82 -17.24 14.23
CA ALA A 483 -2.55 -16.23 13.22
C ALA A 483 -3.36 -16.54 11.95
N THR A 484 -4.20 -15.60 11.52
CA THR A 484 -5.05 -15.83 10.33
C THR A 484 -4.24 -15.98 9.06
N SER A 485 -3.09 -15.33 8.98
CA SER A 485 -2.17 -15.44 7.84
C SER A 485 -1.59 -16.85 7.69
N GLU A 486 -1.19 -17.49 8.79
CA GLU A 486 -0.65 -18.87 8.79
C GLU A 486 -1.70 -19.87 8.30
N VAL A 487 -2.92 -19.76 8.83
CA VAL A 487 -4.03 -20.64 8.42
C VAL A 487 -4.40 -20.41 6.95
N THR A 488 -4.54 -19.14 6.53
CA THR A 488 -4.82 -18.78 5.13
C THR A 488 -3.76 -19.37 4.20
N GLN A 489 -2.49 -19.29 4.61
CA GLN A 489 -1.39 -19.86 3.84
C GLN A 489 -1.57 -21.36 3.65
N ALA A 490 -1.76 -22.10 4.75
CA ALA A 490 -1.94 -23.54 4.70
C ALA A 490 -3.14 -23.95 3.82
N VAL A 491 -4.22 -23.15 3.85
CA VAL A 491 -5.42 -23.40 3.03
C VAL A 491 -5.14 -23.17 1.54
N VAL A 492 -4.47 -22.07 1.18
CA VAL A 492 -4.17 -21.75 -0.24
C VAL A 492 -3.21 -22.73 -0.87
N ASP A 493 -2.34 -23.37 -0.07
CA ASP A 493 -1.40 -24.40 -0.55
C ASP A 493 -2.11 -25.73 -0.90
N CYS A 494 -3.40 -25.87 -0.57
CA CYS A 494 -4.17 -27.06 -0.90
C CYS A 494 -4.56 -27.07 -2.39
N PRO A 495 -4.32 -28.14 -3.14
CA PRO A 495 -4.77 -28.27 -4.53
C PRO A 495 -6.29 -27.99 -4.68
N GLY A 496 -6.66 -27.25 -5.71
CA GLY A 496 -8.04 -26.86 -5.97
C GLY A 496 -8.50 -25.61 -5.23
N VAL A 497 -7.70 -25.05 -4.30
CA VAL A 497 -7.97 -23.74 -3.68
C VAL A 497 -7.32 -22.63 -4.52
N VAL A 498 -8.14 -21.71 -5.01
CA VAL A 498 -7.71 -20.56 -5.82
C VAL A 498 -7.40 -19.36 -4.95
N ASP A 499 -8.23 -19.10 -3.94
CA ASP A 499 -8.07 -17.99 -2.98
C ASP A 499 -8.69 -18.35 -1.62
N ALA A 500 -8.19 -17.75 -0.54
CA ALA A 500 -8.73 -17.98 0.79
C ALA A 500 -8.54 -16.78 1.70
N THR A 501 -9.43 -16.65 2.70
CA THR A 501 -9.26 -15.73 3.82
C THR A 501 -9.73 -16.36 5.11
N THR A 502 -8.93 -16.23 6.17
CA THR A 502 -9.24 -16.78 7.49
C THR A 502 -9.65 -15.67 8.46
N TYR A 503 -10.58 -15.98 9.34
CA TYR A 503 -11.08 -15.09 10.39
C TYR A 503 -11.64 -15.90 11.55
N GLY A 504 -11.74 -15.25 12.73
CA GLY A 504 -12.32 -15.87 13.91
C GLY A 504 -13.82 -15.60 14.00
N VAL A 505 -14.60 -16.63 14.30
CA VAL A 505 -16.06 -16.57 14.57
C VAL A 505 -16.38 -17.02 15.97
N GLU A 506 -17.37 -16.39 16.59
CA GLU A 506 -17.84 -16.78 17.91
C GLU A 506 -18.71 -18.04 17.83
N ILE A 507 -18.42 -19.02 18.69
CA ILE A 507 -19.27 -20.17 18.90
C ILE A 507 -19.83 -20.09 20.32
N PRO A 508 -21.15 -20.04 20.51
CA PRO A 508 -21.76 -19.94 21.83
C PRO A 508 -21.30 -21.05 22.77
N GLY A 509 -21.00 -20.69 24.02
CA GLY A 509 -20.56 -21.62 25.05
C GLY A 509 -19.10 -22.07 24.96
N THR A 510 -18.32 -21.47 24.07
CA THR A 510 -16.86 -21.69 23.99
C THR A 510 -16.08 -20.43 24.38
N ASP A 511 -14.85 -20.62 24.83
CA ASP A 511 -13.91 -19.53 25.10
C ASP A 511 -13.11 -19.19 23.84
N GLY A 512 -13.05 -17.88 23.51
CA GLY A 512 -12.36 -17.38 22.33
C GLY A 512 -13.22 -17.46 21.04
N ARG A 513 -12.53 -17.51 19.89
CA ARG A 513 -13.12 -17.56 18.55
C ARG A 513 -12.61 -18.76 17.79
N ALA A 514 -13.50 -19.50 17.14
CA ALA A 514 -13.12 -20.61 16.28
C ALA A 514 -12.64 -20.12 14.91
N GLY A 515 -11.68 -20.80 14.33
CA GLY A 515 -11.22 -20.50 12.98
C GLY A 515 -12.28 -20.80 11.94
N MET A 516 -12.61 -19.82 11.11
CA MET A 516 -13.40 -19.95 9.90
C MET A 516 -12.60 -19.51 8.69
N VAL A 517 -12.70 -20.24 7.59
CA VAL A 517 -12.07 -19.88 6.33
C VAL A 517 -13.10 -19.76 5.22
N ALA A 518 -13.04 -18.66 4.47
CA ALA A 518 -13.75 -18.54 3.20
C ALA A 518 -12.77 -18.85 2.07
N VAL A 519 -13.16 -19.76 1.15
CA VAL A 519 -12.33 -20.24 0.04
C VAL A 519 -13.01 -20.01 -1.30
N VAL A 520 -12.21 -19.67 -2.31
CA VAL A 520 -12.58 -19.75 -3.72
C VAL A 520 -11.88 -20.98 -4.28
N VAL A 521 -12.62 -21.83 -4.97
CA VAL A 521 -12.14 -23.14 -5.42
C VAL A 521 -12.33 -23.33 -6.92
N ASP A 522 -11.55 -24.21 -7.52
CA ASP A 522 -11.74 -24.70 -8.89
C ASP A 522 -12.37 -26.10 -8.91
N ASP A 523 -12.55 -26.65 -10.13
CA ASP A 523 -13.16 -27.96 -10.34
C ASP A 523 -12.36 -29.14 -9.75
N GLY A 524 -11.10 -28.92 -9.36
CA GLY A 524 -10.22 -29.92 -8.75
C GLY A 524 -10.30 -29.96 -7.23
N PHE A 525 -11.10 -29.10 -6.60
CA PHE A 525 -11.19 -28.99 -5.15
C PHE A 525 -11.91 -30.20 -4.52
N ASP A 526 -11.31 -30.74 -3.47
CA ASP A 526 -11.89 -31.78 -2.61
C ASP A 526 -11.81 -31.40 -1.14
N LEU A 527 -12.93 -31.36 -0.45
CA LEU A 527 -13.03 -30.92 0.94
C LEU A 527 -12.35 -31.90 1.93
N GLY A 528 -12.34 -33.20 1.62
CA GLY A 528 -11.63 -34.23 2.40
C GLY A 528 -10.11 -34.09 2.21
N ALA A 529 -9.66 -33.80 0.99
CA ALA A 529 -8.27 -33.49 0.72
C ALA A 529 -7.81 -32.24 1.48
N LEU A 530 -8.63 -31.17 1.52
CA LEU A 530 -8.36 -29.98 2.32
C LEU A 530 -8.17 -30.33 3.80
N GLN A 531 -9.06 -31.12 4.36
CA GLN A 531 -8.97 -31.54 5.77
C GLN A 531 -7.66 -32.28 6.06
N HIS A 532 -7.33 -33.29 5.24
CA HIS A 532 -6.08 -34.04 5.40
C HIS A 532 -4.84 -33.15 5.25
N HIS A 533 -4.86 -32.27 4.28
CA HIS A 533 -3.79 -31.29 4.05
C HIS A 533 -3.56 -30.38 5.26
N LEU A 534 -4.64 -29.81 5.83
CA LEU A 534 -4.55 -28.92 6.99
C LEU A 534 -4.09 -29.66 8.25
N SER A 535 -4.61 -30.85 8.49
CA SER A 535 -4.22 -31.66 9.65
C SER A 535 -2.75 -32.08 9.66
N SER A 536 -2.12 -32.16 8.47
CA SER A 536 -0.69 -32.45 8.34
C SER A 536 0.22 -31.24 8.51
N ARG A 537 -0.32 -30.02 8.43
CA ARG A 537 0.47 -28.77 8.40
C ARG A 537 0.21 -27.82 9.58
N LEU A 538 -0.98 -27.91 10.16
CA LEU A 538 -1.38 -27.03 11.26
C LEU A 538 -1.61 -27.81 12.53
N PRO A 539 -1.30 -27.24 13.70
CA PRO A 539 -1.74 -27.80 14.96
C PRO A 539 -3.27 -27.83 15.03
N ALA A 540 -3.84 -28.79 15.74
CA ALA A 540 -5.29 -29.04 15.77
C ALA A 540 -6.11 -27.78 16.13
N TYR A 541 -5.62 -26.93 17.01
CA TYR A 541 -6.30 -25.69 17.41
C TYR A 541 -6.33 -24.64 16.29
N ALA A 542 -5.37 -24.65 15.35
CA ALA A 542 -5.30 -23.72 14.24
C ALA A 542 -6.09 -24.18 12.99
N CYS A 543 -6.46 -25.47 12.93
CA CYS A 543 -7.29 -25.97 11.83
C CYS A 543 -8.66 -25.28 11.87
N PRO A 544 -9.13 -24.73 10.73
CA PRO A 544 -10.46 -24.11 10.66
C PRO A 544 -11.56 -25.06 11.11
N VAL A 545 -12.44 -24.57 11.97
CA VAL A 545 -13.64 -25.30 12.41
C VAL A 545 -14.76 -25.19 11.37
N VAL A 546 -14.75 -24.08 10.62
CA VAL A 546 -15.78 -23.82 9.60
C VAL A 546 -15.12 -23.43 8.27
N VAL A 547 -15.66 -23.99 7.17
CA VAL A 547 -15.26 -23.67 5.79
C VAL A 547 -16.46 -23.13 5.03
N ARG A 548 -16.33 -21.98 4.37
CA ARG A 548 -17.32 -21.37 3.46
C ARG A 548 -16.76 -21.36 2.05
N ILE A 549 -17.50 -21.90 1.07
CA ILE A 549 -17.08 -21.91 -0.33
C ILE A 549 -17.74 -20.74 -1.05
N CYS A 550 -16.94 -19.78 -1.52
CA CYS A 550 -17.38 -18.54 -2.16
C CYS A 550 -17.07 -18.56 -3.66
N ALA A 551 -17.91 -17.91 -4.46
CA ALA A 551 -17.62 -17.69 -5.88
C ALA A 551 -16.44 -16.72 -6.07
N MET A 552 -16.30 -15.73 -5.18
CA MET A 552 -15.20 -14.76 -5.14
C MET A 552 -15.06 -14.16 -3.74
N LEU A 553 -13.86 -13.71 -3.40
CA LEU A 553 -13.60 -12.94 -2.19
C LEU A 553 -13.53 -11.44 -2.52
N ALA A 554 -14.25 -10.62 -1.73
CA ALA A 554 -14.21 -9.18 -1.88
C ALA A 554 -12.85 -8.63 -1.43
N THR A 555 -12.22 -7.82 -2.28
CA THR A 555 -10.93 -7.18 -2.00
C THR A 555 -11.02 -5.66 -2.03
N THR A 556 -10.03 -5.00 -1.46
CA THR A 556 -9.77 -3.57 -1.67
C THR A 556 -9.00 -3.38 -2.99
N GLU A 557 -8.82 -2.12 -3.43
CA GLU A 557 -7.99 -1.77 -4.60
C GLU A 557 -6.52 -2.20 -4.46
N THR A 558 -6.06 -2.36 -3.23
CA THR A 558 -4.74 -2.90 -2.91
C THR A 558 -4.78 -4.40 -2.67
N PHE A 559 -5.78 -5.09 -3.22
CA PHE A 559 -6.00 -6.54 -3.13
C PHE A 559 -6.04 -7.09 -1.69
N LYS A 560 -6.29 -6.23 -0.68
CA LYS A 560 -6.51 -6.68 0.69
C LYS A 560 -7.93 -7.21 0.83
N GLN A 561 -8.07 -8.42 1.34
CA GLN A 561 -9.36 -9.07 1.53
C GLN A 561 -10.22 -8.34 2.57
N LYS A 562 -11.51 -8.15 2.27
CA LYS A 562 -12.49 -7.51 3.16
C LYS A 562 -13.11 -8.57 4.06
N LYS A 563 -12.59 -8.70 5.29
CA LYS A 563 -13.04 -9.72 6.25
C LYS A 563 -14.29 -9.33 7.05
N GLN A 564 -14.58 -8.04 7.19
CA GLN A 564 -15.60 -7.53 8.13
C GLN A 564 -17.01 -8.08 7.86
N ASP A 565 -17.42 -8.12 6.58
CA ASP A 565 -18.74 -8.68 6.22
C ASP A 565 -18.78 -10.18 6.49
N LEU A 566 -17.72 -10.91 6.13
CA LEU A 566 -17.58 -12.34 6.40
C LEU A 566 -17.65 -12.66 7.89
N MET A 567 -16.96 -11.87 8.73
CA MET A 567 -17.00 -12.02 10.20
C MET A 567 -18.39 -11.74 10.78
N ARG A 568 -19.10 -10.71 10.27
CA ARG A 568 -20.43 -10.35 10.71
C ARG A 568 -21.48 -11.42 10.32
N GLU A 569 -21.37 -11.98 9.12
CA GLU A 569 -22.25 -13.03 8.64
C GLU A 569 -21.97 -14.37 9.34
N GLY A 570 -20.70 -14.61 9.69
CA GLY A 570 -20.25 -15.84 10.34
C GLY A 570 -20.64 -17.08 9.54
N PHE A 571 -21.21 -18.06 10.24
CA PHE A 571 -21.70 -19.33 9.65
C PHE A 571 -23.21 -19.51 9.79
N ASP A 572 -23.96 -18.42 9.90
CA ASP A 572 -25.42 -18.45 10.00
C ASP A 572 -26.03 -18.72 8.60
N PRO A 573 -26.66 -19.89 8.38
CA PRO A 573 -27.22 -20.25 7.08
C PRO A 573 -28.44 -19.41 6.66
N ARG A 574 -28.92 -18.52 7.54
CA ARG A 574 -29.97 -17.54 7.20
C ARG A 574 -29.38 -16.28 6.57
N LEU A 575 -28.12 -15.97 6.85
CA LEU A 575 -27.40 -14.80 6.34
C LEU A 575 -26.49 -15.18 5.17
N VAL A 576 -25.92 -16.37 5.18
CA VAL A 576 -24.97 -16.88 4.18
C VAL A 576 -25.68 -17.79 3.21
N LYS A 577 -25.60 -17.48 1.91
CA LYS A 577 -26.20 -18.27 0.83
C LYS A 577 -25.25 -19.31 0.25
N GLU A 578 -23.99 -19.11 0.42
CA GLU A 578 -22.92 -19.99 -0.06
C GLU A 578 -22.84 -21.26 0.79
N PRO A 579 -22.33 -22.37 0.25
CA PRO A 579 -22.10 -23.60 1.01
C PRO A 579 -21.19 -23.37 2.22
N ILE A 580 -21.65 -23.78 3.39
CA ILE A 580 -20.90 -23.74 4.65
C ILE A 580 -20.76 -25.18 5.15
N PHE A 581 -19.58 -25.49 5.64
CA PHE A 581 -19.25 -26.79 6.23
C PHE A 581 -18.62 -26.59 7.60
N PHE A 582 -18.94 -27.44 8.56
CA PHE A 582 -18.29 -27.45 9.87
C PHE A 582 -17.52 -28.74 10.07
N LYS A 583 -16.45 -28.70 10.83
CA LYS A 583 -15.65 -29.85 11.20
C LYS A 583 -16.37 -30.59 12.34
N ASP A 584 -16.91 -31.76 12.06
CA ASP A 584 -17.61 -32.58 13.07
C ASP A 584 -16.57 -33.17 14.04
N PRO A 585 -16.68 -32.90 15.35
CA PRO A 585 -15.75 -33.43 16.34
C PRO A 585 -15.71 -34.95 16.46
N ASN A 586 -16.77 -35.62 16.01
CA ASN A 586 -16.89 -37.08 16.16
C ASN A 586 -16.33 -37.85 14.96
N SER A 587 -16.46 -37.31 13.76
CA SER A 587 -16.03 -37.97 12.52
C SER A 587 -14.74 -37.37 11.93
N ASP A 588 -14.25 -36.28 12.53
CA ASP A 588 -13.11 -35.48 12.03
C ASP A 588 -13.24 -35.14 10.52
N SER A 589 -14.49 -34.94 10.05
CA SER A 589 -14.81 -34.59 8.66
C SER A 589 -15.63 -33.30 8.59
N TYR A 590 -15.57 -32.62 7.47
CA TYR A 590 -16.40 -31.44 7.22
C TYR A 590 -17.78 -31.86 6.74
N LEU A 591 -18.82 -31.46 7.48
CA LEU A 591 -20.23 -31.70 7.16
C LEU A 591 -20.96 -30.40 6.83
N PRO A 592 -21.93 -30.39 5.92
CA PRO A 592 -22.68 -29.19 5.56
C PRO A 592 -23.45 -28.63 6.76
N VAL A 593 -23.46 -27.29 6.87
CA VAL A 593 -24.24 -26.58 7.90
C VAL A 593 -25.60 -26.23 7.34
N ASP A 594 -26.62 -26.88 7.83
CA ASP A 594 -28.02 -26.50 7.64
C ASP A 594 -28.59 -25.83 8.90
N ALA A 595 -29.87 -25.42 8.86
CA ALA A 595 -30.53 -24.77 9.98
C ALA A 595 -30.59 -25.65 11.24
N GLY A 596 -30.69 -26.99 11.08
CA GLY A 596 -30.70 -27.93 12.19
C GLY A 596 -29.33 -28.10 12.85
N ILE A 597 -28.29 -28.24 12.06
CA ILE A 597 -26.91 -28.28 12.53
C ILE A 597 -26.54 -26.96 13.22
N TYR A 598 -26.91 -25.85 12.59
CA TYR A 598 -26.67 -24.52 13.16
C TYR A 598 -27.32 -24.36 14.54
N ALA A 599 -28.60 -24.76 14.69
CA ALA A 599 -29.28 -24.72 15.98
C ALA A 599 -28.59 -25.59 17.04
N ARG A 600 -28.09 -26.78 16.68
CA ARG A 600 -27.37 -27.69 17.57
C ARG A 600 -25.97 -27.16 17.96
N ILE A 601 -25.34 -26.34 17.13
CA ILE A 601 -24.11 -25.62 17.49
C ILE A 601 -24.44 -24.51 18.49
N LEU A 602 -25.54 -23.77 18.27
CA LEU A 602 -25.93 -22.66 19.14
C LEU A 602 -26.38 -23.10 20.53
N ASP A 603 -27.08 -24.25 20.64
CA ASP A 603 -27.56 -24.77 21.91
C ASP A 603 -26.52 -25.62 22.68
N GLY A 604 -25.30 -25.77 22.12
CA GLY A 604 -24.22 -26.54 22.72
C GLY A 604 -24.34 -28.05 22.64
N SER A 605 -25.30 -28.58 21.84
CA SER A 605 -25.43 -30.02 21.59
C SER A 605 -24.26 -30.57 20.76
N ILE A 606 -23.64 -29.73 19.96
CA ILE A 606 -22.35 -30.02 19.30
C ILE A 606 -21.27 -29.23 20.05
N ARG A 607 -20.29 -29.95 20.63
CA ARG A 607 -19.16 -29.34 21.37
C ARG A 607 -17.86 -29.52 20.59
N PHE A 608 -17.11 -28.42 20.42
CA PHE A 608 -15.85 -28.39 19.68
C PHE A 608 -14.63 -28.60 20.56
#